data_c4b089bedc50c7a885ea3fd3ebb72528
#
_entry.id   c4b089bedc50c7a885ea3fd3ebb72528
#
_cell.length_a   1.000
_cell.length_b   1.000
_cell.length_c   1.000
_cell.angle_alpha   90.00
_cell.angle_beta   90.00
_cell.angle_gamma   90.00
#
_symmetry.space_group_name_H-M   'P 1'
#
loop_
_entity.id
_entity.type
_entity.pdbx_description
1 polymer ?
#
loop_
_entity_poly.entity_id
_entity_poly.type
_entity_poly.pdbx_seq_one_letter_code
_entity_poly.pdbx_strand_id
1 'polypeptide(L)'
;MEKTLENIRKDIIKKMENIGMYNDSYLITIDTLARAIFDYHKAIKLYEDTGGNLVISHTIRNGAVNLVKNPIYLSIEKLRSDIFSFSKELGLTPNTKKADNAGDDAGRKLLEFLNK
;
A
#
# COMPACT_ATOMS: atom_id res chain seq x y z
N MET A 1 1.51 -12.88 -13.39
CA MET A 1 0.19 -13.35 -12.97
C MET A 1 -0.28 -12.58 -11.76
N GLU A 2 -1.48 -12.06 -11.79
CA GLU A 2 -2.02 -11.29 -10.67
C GLU A 2 -2.35 -12.21 -9.51
N LYS A 3 -2.03 -11.76 -8.30
CA LYS A 3 -2.39 -12.50 -7.09
C LYS A 3 -3.85 -12.29 -6.77
N THR A 4 -4.50 -13.34 -6.30
CA THR A 4 -5.88 -13.23 -5.84
C THR A 4 -5.90 -12.53 -4.47
N LEU A 5 -7.08 -12.02 -4.11
CA LEU A 5 -7.26 -11.41 -2.80
C LEU A 5 -6.88 -12.38 -1.68
N GLU A 6 -7.29 -13.63 -1.81
CA GLU A 6 -6.99 -14.67 -0.82
C GLU A 6 -5.48 -14.91 -0.68
N ASN A 7 -4.76 -14.94 -1.80
CA ASN A 7 -3.31 -15.15 -1.76
C ASN A 7 -2.60 -13.97 -1.10
N ILE A 8 -3.05 -12.75 -1.36
CA ILE A 8 -2.49 -11.56 -0.71
C ILE A 8 -2.71 -11.63 0.79
N ARG A 9 -3.91 -12.00 1.21
CA ARG A 9 -4.25 -12.16 2.62
C ARG A 9 -3.35 -13.18 3.31
N LYS A 10 -3.16 -14.32 2.68
CA LYS A 10 -2.29 -15.37 3.21
C LYS A 10 -0.83 -14.91 3.33
N ASP A 11 -0.36 -14.16 2.34
CA ASP A 11 1.00 -13.62 2.35
C ASP A 11 1.20 -12.67 3.54
N ILE A 12 0.22 -11.82 3.81
CA ILE A 12 0.30 -10.88 4.94
C ILE A 12 0.37 -11.65 6.25
N ILE A 13 -0.50 -12.64 6.43
CA ILE A 13 -0.53 -13.46 7.64
C ILE A 13 0.80 -14.15 7.84
N LYS A 14 1.34 -14.74 6.77
CA LYS A 14 2.62 -15.44 6.83
C LYS A 14 3.76 -14.51 7.24
N LYS A 15 3.79 -13.30 6.69
CA LYS A 15 4.81 -12.31 7.05
C LYS A 15 4.70 -11.93 8.52
N MET A 16 3.47 -11.73 9.02
CA MET A 16 3.27 -11.40 10.41
C MET A 16 3.66 -12.54 11.34
N GLU A 17 3.37 -13.77 10.95
CA GLU A 17 3.80 -14.95 11.72
C GLU A 17 5.33 -15.03 11.76
N ASN A 18 5.99 -14.76 10.65
CA ASN A 18 7.45 -14.83 10.57
C ASN A 18 8.14 -13.82 11.49
N ILE A 19 7.53 -12.66 11.70
CA ILE A 19 8.11 -11.65 12.59
C ILE A 19 7.52 -11.67 13.99
N GLY A 20 6.65 -12.65 14.29
CA GLY A 20 6.07 -12.82 15.62
C GLY A 20 5.00 -11.80 15.97
N MET A 21 4.38 -11.17 14.98
CA MET A 21 3.37 -10.13 15.20
C MET A 21 1.95 -10.61 14.97
N TYR A 22 1.76 -11.86 14.49
CA TYR A 22 0.41 -12.31 14.16
C TYR A 22 -0.45 -12.52 15.40
N ASN A 23 -1.68 -12.04 15.30
CA ASN A 23 -2.71 -12.22 16.32
C ASN A 23 -4.07 -12.13 15.63
N ASP A 24 -5.01 -12.95 16.06
CA ASP A 24 -6.35 -12.97 15.46
C ASP A 24 -7.05 -11.61 15.55
N SER A 25 -6.70 -10.80 16.54
CA SER A 25 -7.29 -9.46 16.69
C SER A 25 -6.96 -8.53 15.52
N TYR A 26 -5.95 -8.88 14.71
CA TYR A 26 -5.57 -8.08 13.55
C TYR A 26 -6.28 -8.49 12.26
N LEU A 27 -7.17 -9.50 12.30
CA LEU A 27 -7.76 -10.02 11.08
C LEU A 27 -8.51 -8.97 10.26
N ILE A 28 -9.22 -8.05 10.92
CA ILE A 28 -9.94 -6.98 10.22
C ILE A 28 -8.95 -6.08 9.47
N THR A 29 -7.87 -5.70 10.14
CA THR A 29 -6.84 -4.84 9.53
C THR A 29 -6.12 -5.60 8.40
N ILE A 30 -5.85 -6.88 8.60
CA ILE A 30 -5.23 -7.72 7.57
C ILE A 30 -6.12 -7.78 6.33
N ASP A 31 -7.41 -8.01 6.52
CA ASP A 31 -8.36 -8.07 5.40
C ASP A 31 -8.45 -6.72 4.67
N THR A 32 -8.47 -5.63 5.43
CA THR A 32 -8.49 -4.29 4.84
C THR A 32 -7.22 -4.01 4.05
N LEU A 33 -6.06 -4.37 4.59
CA LEU A 33 -4.80 -4.21 3.89
C LEU A 33 -4.75 -5.06 2.61
N ALA A 34 -5.19 -6.31 2.69
CA ALA A 34 -5.22 -7.20 1.53
C ALA A 34 -6.08 -6.61 0.42
N ARG A 35 -7.24 -6.06 0.78
CA ARG A 35 -8.13 -5.42 -0.18
C ARG A 35 -7.47 -4.19 -0.80
N ALA A 36 -6.82 -3.36 0.00
CA ALA A 36 -6.13 -2.17 -0.50
C ALA A 36 -5.02 -2.55 -1.49
N ILE A 37 -4.24 -3.59 -1.19
CA ILE A 37 -3.20 -4.07 -2.08
C ILE A 37 -3.79 -4.59 -3.39
N PHE A 38 -4.86 -5.35 -3.29
CA PHE A 38 -5.54 -5.91 -4.47
C PHE A 38 -6.06 -4.77 -5.37
N ASP A 39 -6.73 -3.79 -4.77
CA ASP A 39 -7.26 -2.64 -5.51
C ASP A 39 -6.13 -1.78 -6.09
N TYR A 40 -5.01 -1.66 -5.37
CA TYR A 40 -3.85 -0.94 -5.84
C TYR A 40 -3.30 -1.55 -7.14
N HIS A 41 -3.16 -2.88 -7.18
CA HIS A 41 -2.68 -3.56 -8.39
C HIS A 41 -3.64 -3.37 -9.55
N LYS A 42 -4.95 -3.41 -9.29
CA LYS A 42 -5.95 -3.14 -10.33
C LYS A 42 -5.88 -1.70 -10.84
N ALA A 43 -5.70 -0.75 -9.93
CA ALA A 43 -5.63 0.66 -10.30
C ALA A 43 -4.37 0.93 -11.14
N ILE A 44 -3.24 0.34 -10.77
CA ILE A 44 -2.00 0.46 -11.53
C ILE A 44 -2.19 -0.10 -12.95
N LYS A 45 -2.80 -1.27 -13.06
CA LYS A 45 -3.04 -1.88 -14.37
C LYS A 45 -3.94 -1.00 -15.23
N LEU A 46 -5.03 -0.51 -14.65
CA LEU A 46 -5.96 0.38 -15.37
C LEU A 46 -5.25 1.67 -15.82
N TYR A 47 -4.45 2.24 -14.93
CA TYR A 47 -3.69 3.44 -15.23
C TYR A 47 -2.75 3.21 -16.43
N GLU A 48 -2.00 2.12 -16.42
CA GLU A 48 -1.08 1.78 -17.50
C GLU A 48 -1.83 1.48 -18.80
N ASP A 49 -2.93 0.72 -18.72
CA ASP A 49 -3.74 0.34 -19.88
C ASP A 49 -4.40 1.55 -20.55
N THR A 50 -4.63 2.62 -19.80
CA THR A 50 -5.26 3.84 -20.33
C THR A 50 -4.26 4.94 -20.65
N GLY A 51 -2.95 4.61 -20.69
CA GLY A 51 -1.92 5.51 -21.17
C GLY A 51 -0.95 6.04 -20.13
N GLY A 52 -1.20 5.82 -18.84
CA GLY A 52 -0.27 6.21 -17.78
C GLY A 52 -0.06 7.71 -17.66
N ASN A 53 -1.05 8.52 -17.96
CA ASN A 53 -0.94 9.97 -17.93
C ASN A 53 -1.28 10.54 -16.55
N LEU A 54 -0.42 11.39 -16.02
CA LEU A 54 -0.68 12.04 -14.73
C LEU A 54 -1.78 13.08 -14.85
N VAL A 55 -1.91 13.69 -16.03
CA VAL A 55 -2.86 14.77 -16.29
C VAL A 55 -3.68 14.36 -17.51
N ILE A 56 -4.99 14.60 -17.44
CA ILE A 56 -5.90 14.32 -18.55
C ILE A 56 -6.73 15.56 -18.87
N SER A 57 -7.31 15.58 -20.08
CA SER A 57 -8.24 16.63 -20.49
C SER A 57 -9.62 16.36 -19.90
N HIS A 58 -10.25 17.41 -19.42
CA HIS A 58 -11.62 17.33 -18.92
C HIS A 58 -12.44 18.43 -19.58
N THR A 59 -13.51 18.05 -20.27
CA THR A 59 -14.43 19.00 -20.93
C THR A 59 -15.52 19.39 -19.94
N ILE A 60 -15.61 20.68 -19.65
CA ILE A 60 -16.64 21.19 -18.76
C ILE A 60 -17.88 21.58 -19.56
N ARG A 61 -18.94 21.95 -18.83
CA ARG A 61 -20.29 22.15 -19.37
C ARG A 61 -20.38 23.13 -20.55
N ASN A 62 -19.56 24.19 -20.54
CA ASN A 62 -19.59 25.19 -21.59
C ASN A 62 -18.68 24.86 -22.79
N GLY A 63 -18.16 23.64 -22.83
CA GLY A 63 -17.29 23.21 -23.91
C GLY A 63 -15.81 23.52 -23.71
N ALA A 64 -15.46 24.27 -22.67
CA ALA A 64 -14.06 24.56 -22.37
C ALA A 64 -13.36 23.28 -21.87
N VAL A 65 -12.06 23.18 -22.14
CA VAL A 65 -11.24 22.03 -21.75
C VAL A 65 -10.26 22.45 -20.68
N ASN A 66 -10.30 21.73 -19.56
CA ASN A 66 -9.33 21.91 -18.48
C ASN A 66 -8.42 20.70 -18.42
N LEU A 67 -7.18 20.95 -17.97
CA LEU A 67 -6.26 19.85 -17.63
C LEU A 67 -6.45 19.53 -16.15
N VAL A 68 -6.72 18.28 -15.83
CA VAL A 68 -6.94 17.84 -14.47
C VAL A 68 -6.05 16.64 -14.16
N LYS A 69 -5.72 16.46 -12.90
CA LYS A 69 -4.98 15.29 -12.47
C LYS A 69 -5.84 14.05 -12.71
N ASN A 70 -5.22 13.00 -13.25
CA ASN A 70 -5.92 11.77 -13.60
C ASN A 70 -6.58 11.17 -12.34
N PRO A 71 -7.92 10.98 -12.32
CA PRO A 71 -8.59 10.40 -11.16
C PRO A 71 -8.08 9.01 -10.79
N ILE A 72 -7.64 8.23 -11.78
CA ILE A 72 -7.06 6.91 -11.52
C ILE A 72 -5.77 7.07 -10.70
N TYR A 73 -4.96 8.05 -11.06
CA TYR A 73 -3.71 8.30 -10.34
C TYR A 73 -3.99 8.79 -8.91
N LEU A 74 -5.04 9.60 -8.71
CA LEU A 74 -5.45 10.02 -7.37
C LEU A 74 -5.82 8.81 -6.51
N SER A 75 -6.53 7.85 -7.09
CA SER A 75 -6.86 6.60 -6.39
C SER A 75 -5.61 5.81 -6.03
N ILE A 76 -4.64 5.76 -6.95
CA ILE A 76 -3.36 5.08 -6.70
C ILE A 76 -2.64 5.71 -5.51
N GLU A 77 -2.59 7.04 -5.46
CA GLU A 77 -1.95 7.75 -4.36
C GLU A 77 -2.63 7.46 -3.02
N LYS A 78 -3.97 7.46 -3.03
CA LYS A 78 -4.75 7.17 -1.82
C LYS A 78 -4.50 5.74 -1.34
N LEU A 79 -4.55 4.77 -2.25
CA LEU A 79 -4.32 3.37 -1.92
C LEU A 79 -2.90 3.15 -1.39
N ARG A 80 -1.92 3.82 -2.00
CA ARG A 80 -0.52 3.73 -1.55
C ARG A 80 -0.38 4.22 -0.11
N SER A 81 -1.03 5.33 0.20
CA SER A 81 -1.03 5.90 1.54
C SER A 81 -1.71 4.96 2.55
N ASP A 82 -2.86 4.39 2.17
CA ASP A 82 -3.59 3.45 3.01
C ASP A 82 -2.78 2.18 3.27
N ILE A 83 -2.14 1.64 2.23
CA ILE A 83 -1.30 0.46 2.36
C ILE A 83 -0.17 0.71 3.35
N PHE A 84 0.47 1.87 3.25
CA PHE A 84 1.53 2.23 4.18
C PHE A 84 1.04 2.30 5.61
N SER A 85 -0.12 2.96 5.83
CA SER A 85 -0.69 3.11 7.17
C SER A 85 -1.07 1.78 7.79
N PHE A 86 -1.75 0.91 7.03
CA PHE A 86 -2.15 -0.40 7.54
C PHE A 86 -0.95 -1.31 7.76
N SER A 87 0.05 -1.25 6.88
CA SER A 87 1.29 -2.03 7.05
C SER A 87 2.00 -1.63 8.33
N LYS A 88 2.02 -0.35 8.62
CA LYS A 88 2.62 0.17 9.85
C LYS A 88 1.89 -0.36 11.09
N GLU A 89 0.57 -0.35 11.06
CA GLU A 89 -0.23 -0.87 12.19
C GLU A 89 0.02 -2.35 12.44
N LEU A 90 0.30 -3.12 11.38
CA LEU A 90 0.52 -4.56 11.50
C LEU A 90 1.99 -4.91 11.81
N GLY A 91 2.84 -3.90 12.00
CA GLY A 91 4.24 -4.14 12.30
C GLY A 91 5.08 -4.59 11.12
N LEU A 92 4.61 -4.33 9.90
CA LEU A 92 5.30 -4.76 8.68
C LEU A 92 6.30 -3.74 8.16
N THR A 93 6.43 -2.60 8.85
CA THR A 93 7.42 -1.57 8.48
C THR A 93 8.48 -1.46 9.58
N PRO A 94 9.70 -1.05 9.21
CA PRO A 94 10.76 -0.90 10.21
C PRO A 94 10.43 0.05 11.34
N ASN A 95 9.67 1.12 11.05
CA ASN A 95 9.31 2.11 12.06
C ASN A 95 8.45 1.53 13.17
N THR A 96 7.47 0.69 12.82
CA THR A 96 6.62 0.03 13.81
C THR A 96 7.44 -0.88 14.69
N LYS A 97 8.33 -1.65 14.09
CA LYS A 97 9.22 -2.55 14.84
C LYS A 97 10.13 -1.77 15.77
N LYS A 98 10.58 -0.60 15.34
CA LYS A 98 11.40 0.29 16.16
C LYS A 98 10.65 0.74 17.40
N ALA A 99 9.39 1.11 17.26
CA ALA A 99 8.57 1.54 18.39
C ALA A 99 8.43 0.41 19.42
N ASP A 100 8.28 -0.82 18.97
CA ASP A 100 8.09 -1.97 19.85
C ASP A 100 9.38 -2.35 20.57
N ASN A 101 10.51 -2.22 19.90
CA ASN A 101 11.79 -2.67 20.43
C ASN A 101 12.59 -1.57 21.13
N ALA A 102 12.10 -0.37 21.13
CA ALA A 102 12.70 0.81 21.78
C ALA A 102 14.20 0.70 21.99
N GLY A 103 15.01 1.22 21.09
CA GLY A 103 16.44 1.26 21.30
C GLY A 103 17.30 0.99 20.08
N ASP A 104 18.54 0.67 20.37
CA ASP A 104 19.60 0.63 19.38
C ASP A 104 19.42 -0.41 18.29
N ASP A 105 18.77 -1.53 18.61
CA ASP A 105 18.58 -2.61 17.64
C ASP A 105 17.76 -2.17 16.45
N ALA A 106 16.67 -1.44 16.68
CA ALA A 106 15.80 -0.99 15.61
C ALA A 106 16.54 0.02 14.73
N GLY A 107 17.25 0.94 15.33
CA GLY A 107 18.06 1.91 14.60
C GLY A 107 19.15 1.23 13.78
N ARG A 108 19.79 0.23 14.36
CA ARG A 108 20.82 -0.53 13.67
C ARG A 108 20.28 -1.27 12.46
N LYS A 109 19.15 -1.94 12.62
CA LYS A 109 18.50 -2.66 11.52
C LYS A 109 18.10 -1.73 10.39
N LEU A 110 17.60 -0.55 10.73
CA LEU A 110 17.24 0.43 9.73
C LEU A 110 18.49 0.91 8.97
N LEU A 111 19.57 1.17 9.67
CA LEU A 111 20.82 1.57 9.04
C LEU A 111 21.35 0.47 8.10
N GLU A 112 21.30 -0.77 8.52
CA GLU A 112 21.68 -1.89 7.67
C GLU A 112 20.83 -1.95 6.42
N PHE A 113 19.52 -1.75 6.56
CA PHE A 113 18.62 -1.75 5.43
C PHE A 113 18.94 -0.62 4.44
N LEU A 114 19.23 0.57 4.95
CA LEU A 114 19.52 1.73 4.11
C LEU A 114 20.89 1.63 3.42
N ASN A 115 21.81 0.88 3.99
CA ASN A 115 23.17 0.75 3.46
C ASN A 115 23.36 -0.42 2.50
N LYS A 116 22.32 -1.17 2.22
CA LYS A 116 22.39 -2.28 1.27
C LYS A 116 22.28 -1.85 -0.18
#